data_8a9d33ac82b0a59cfd7820a75b1cdf48
#
_entry.id   8a9d33ac82b0a59cfd7820a75b1cdf48
#
_cell.length_a   1.000
_cell.length_b   1.000
_cell.length_c   1.000
_cell.angle_alpha   90.00
_cell.angle_beta   90.00
_cell.angle_gamma   90.00
#
_symmetry.space_group_name_H-M   'P 1'
#
loop_
_entity.id
_entity.type
_entity.pdbx_description
1 polymer ?
#
loop_
_entity_poly.entity_id
_entity_poly.type
_entity_poly.pdbx_seq_one_letter_code
_entity_poly.pdbx_strand_id
1 'polypeptide(L)'
;MKTLPRLSLITALAIVPIATSTAKEGSVVGLNETPTAAVRKIEPSKVDYKGFQLITKKVSDYRAGRLINLDKFNAMSGNRNTIILDTRSAKAFKGLHVKGAIHLNFSDFTATKLAKVIPNKNTCILIYCNNNFKDNKRHFEGKSIELALNIPTFINLYGYGYTNIYELSEHLSVKDKRLKLDGTDVTR
;
A
#
# COMPACT_ATOMS: atom_id res chain seq x y z
N MET A 1 17.87 15.94 51.36
CA MET A 1 16.94 14.91 51.81
C MET A 1 15.68 15.61 52.31
N LYS A 2 14.58 15.55 51.52
CA LYS A 2 13.23 15.96 51.99
C LYS A 2 12.26 14.96 51.36
N THR A 3 11.68 14.14 52.21
CA THR A 3 10.71 13.11 51.94
C THR A 3 9.31 13.74 51.79
N LEU A 4 8.61 13.45 50.72
CA LEU A 4 7.21 13.80 50.51
C LEU A 4 6.29 12.67 50.98
N PRO A 5 5.15 12.95 51.61
CA PRO A 5 4.22 11.94 52.10
C PRO A 5 3.29 11.41 51.04
N ARG A 6 3.03 10.09 51.10
CA ARG A 6 2.03 9.38 50.29
C ARG A 6 0.60 9.75 50.79
N LEU A 7 -0.22 10.20 49.88
CA LEU A 7 -1.65 10.42 50.12
C LEU A 7 -2.42 9.17 49.68
N SER A 8 -3.00 8.43 50.64
CA SER A 8 -3.90 7.31 50.38
C SER A 8 -5.31 7.82 50.13
N LEU A 9 -5.85 7.53 48.96
CA LEU A 9 -7.24 7.82 48.63
C LEU A 9 -8.11 6.61 48.97
N ILE A 10 -8.91 6.72 49.99
CA ILE A 10 -9.92 5.72 50.42
C ILE A 10 -11.20 6.03 49.64
N THR A 11 -11.60 5.14 48.75
CA THR A 11 -12.88 5.23 48.03
C THR A 11 -13.97 4.55 48.87
N ALA A 12 -14.89 5.32 49.37
CA ALA A 12 -16.08 4.81 50.08
C ALA A 12 -17.12 4.29 49.09
N LEU A 13 -17.48 3.00 49.26
CA LEU A 13 -18.54 2.36 48.49
C LEU A 13 -19.89 2.64 49.14
N ALA A 14 -20.76 3.40 48.48
CA ALA A 14 -22.12 3.66 48.93
C ALA A 14 -23.06 2.51 48.55
N ILE A 15 -23.64 1.87 49.56
CA ILE A 15 -24.66 0.83 49.40
C ILE A 15 -26.03 1.51 49.31
N VAL A 16 -26.72 1.36 48.18
CA VAL A 16 -28.11 1.85 47.98
C VAL A 16 -29.05 0.68 48.31
N PRO A 17 -30.07 0.85 49.17
CA PRO A 17 -31.03 -0.19 49.47
C PRO A 17 -32.04 -0.35 48.33
N ILE A 18 -32.29 -1.63 47.93
CA ILE A 18 -33.32 -1.98 46.96
C ILE A 18 -34.67 -2.03 47.68
N ALA A 19 -35.61 -1.18 47.28
CA ALA A 19 -36.97 -1.22 47.70
C ALA A 19 -37.74 -2.31 46.93
N THR A 20 -38.28 -3.32 47.65
CA THR A 20 -39.16 -4.33 47.11
C THR A 20 -40.58 -3.78 46.97
N SER A 21 -41.03 -3.58 45.73
CA SER A 21 -42.44 -3.25 45.43
C SER A 21 -43.17 -4.54 45.01
N THR A 22 -44.15 -4.92 45.80
CA THR A 22 -45.10 -6.00 45.45
C THR A 22 -46.15 -5.42 44.49
N ALA A 23 -46.11 -5.79 43.22
CA ALA A 23 -47.14 -5.46 42.24
C ALA A 23 -48.07 -6.66 42.00
N LYS A 24 -49.36 -6.34 42.01
CA LYS A 24 -50.54 -7.17 41.84
C LYS A 24 -50.59 -7.84 40.46
N GLU A 25 -51.00 -9.12 40.41
CA GLU A 25 -51.32 -9.85 39.18
C GLU A 25 -52.40 -9.12 38.36
N GLY A 26 -52.02 -8.71 37.16
CA GLY A 26 -52.89 -8.21 36.11
C GLY A 26 -52.75 -9.09 34.84
N SER A 27 -53.88 -9.49 34.33
CA SER A 27 -54.16 -10.27 33.13
C SER A 27 -53.17 -10.14 32.00
N VAL A 28 -52.62 -11.28 31.54
CA VAL A 28 -51.69 -11.35 30.41
C VAL A 28 -52.48 -11.23 29.11
N VAL A 29 -52.41 -10.07 28.46
CA VAL A 29 -52.77 -9.90 27.06
C VAL A 29 -51.53 -10.35 26.23
N GLY A 30 -51.76 -11.31 25.32
CA GLY A 30 -50.72 -11.90 24.52
C GLY A 30 -49.91 -10.84 23.77
N LEU A 31 -48.63 -10.70 24.14
CA LEU A 31 -47.66 -9.93 23.40
C LEU A 31 -47.28 -10.74 22.14
N ASN A 32 -47.62 -10.19 20.97
CA ASN A 32 -47.08 -10.65 19.70
C ASN A 32 -45.56 -10.66 19.80
N GLU A 33 -44.98 -11.85 19.73
CA GLU A 33 -43.53 -12.00 19.61
C GLU A 33 -43.06 -11.28 18.35
N THR A 34 -42.40 -10.17 18.50
CA THR A 34 -41.66 -9.52 17.40
C THR A 34 -40.63 -10.53 16.90
N PRO A 35 -40.56 -10.81 15.59
CA PRO A 35 -39.56 -11.73 15.08
C PRO A 35 -38.16 -11.22 15.46
N THR A 36 -37.47 -11.99 16.26
CA THR A 36 -36.05 -11.72 16.60
C THR A 36 -35.29 -11.74 15.29
N ALA A 37 -34.89 -10.56 14.83
CA ALA A 37 -34.06 -10.44 13.60
C ALA A 37 -32.83 -11.33 13.80
N ALA A 38 -32.69 -12.35 12.94
CA ALA A 38 -31.55 -13.22 12.97
C ALA A 38 -30.28 -12.40 12.91
N VAL A 39 -29.44 -12.47 13.93
CA VAL A 39 -28.15 -11.79 13.98
C VAL A 39 -27.33 -12.29 12.81
N ARG A 40 -27.17 -11.45 11.78
CA ARG A 40 -26.32 -11.76 10.63
C ARG A 40 -24.92 -12.03 11.13
N LYS A 41 -24.43 -13.25 10.94
CA LYS A 41 -23.02 -13.58 11.17
C LYS A 41 -22.18 -12.79 10.17
N ILE A 42 -21.50 -11.74 10.64
CA ILE A 42 -20.59 -10.94 9.82
C ILE A 42 -19.28 -11.72 9.72
N GLU A 43 -18.89 -12.08 8.50
CA GLU A 43 -17.54 -12.62 8.27
C GLU A 43 -16.55 -11.47 8.16
N PRO A 44 -15.39 -11.55 8.86
CA PRO A 44 -14.38 -10.53 8.78
C PRO A 44 -13.73 -10.50 7.38
N SER A 45 -13.26 -9.33 6.95
CA SER A 45 -12.50 -9.19 5.70
C SER A 45 -11.20 -10.01 5.76
N LYS A 46 -10.77 -10.54 4.60
CA LYS A 46 -9.51 -11.28 4.47
C LYS A 46 -8.34 -10.31 4.31
N VAL A 47 -7.89 -9.72 5.40
CA VAL A 47 -6.78 -8.74 5.44
C VAL A 47 -5.80 -9.17 6.53
N ASP A 48 -4.52 -9.28 6.16
CA ASP A 48 -3.42 -9.59 7.09
C ASP A 48 -2.44 -8.40 7.19
N TYR A 49 -2.78 -7.45 8.06
CA TYR A 49 -1.93 -6.30 8.33
C TYR A 49 -0.59 -6.68 8.97
N LYS A 50 -0.59 -7.70 9.86
CA LYS A 50 0.63 -8.19 10.51
C LYS A 50 1.59 -8.84 9.50
N GLY A 51 1.06 -9.67 8.61
CA GLY A 51 1.84 -10.25 7.50
C GLY A 51 2.42 -9.18 6.58
N PHE A 52 1.65 -8.13 6.27
CA PHE A 52 2.15 -6.98 5.50
C PHE A 52 3.33 -6.28 6.19
N GLN A 53 3.25 -6.05 7.50
CA GLN A 53 4.37 -5.46 8.26
C GLN A 53 5.63 -6.33 8.22
N LEU A 54 5.49 -7.65 8.32
CA LEU A 54 6.62 -8.59 8.23
C LEU A 54 7.27 -8.57 6.85
N ILE A 55 6.49 -8.56 5.77
CA ILE A 55 7.00 -8.43 4.40
C ILE A 55 7.72 -7.09 4.23
N THR A 56 7.12 -5.99 4.69
CA THR A 56 7.72 -4.65 4.62
C THR A 56 9.09 -4.60 5.30
N LYS A 57 9.20 -5.15 6.51
CA LYS A 57 10.47 -5.22 7.24
C LYS A 57 11.53 -6.02 6.46
N LYS A 58 11.15 -7.18 5.93
CA LYS A 58 12.05 -8.02 5.12
C LYS A 58 12.51 -7.34 3.85
N VAL A 59 11.61 -6.62 3.18
CA VAL A 59 11.89 -5.90 1.93
C VAL A 59 12.78 -4.70 2.14
N SER A 60 12.75 -4.05 3.29
CA SER A 60 13.55 -2.85 3.58
C SER A 60 15.04 -3.08 3.29
N ASP A 61 15.63 -4.11 3.90
CA ASP A 61 17.05 -4.43 3.73
C ASP A 61 17.34 -4.97 2.32
N TYR A 62 16.43 -5.80 1.80
CA TYR A 62 16.56 -6.36 0.46
C TYR A 62 16.59 -5.28 -0.63
N ARG A 63 15.69 -4.30 -0.54
CA ARG A 63 15.57 -3.17 -1.46
C ARG A 63 16.80 -2.27 -1.43
N ALA A 64 17.45 -2.07 -0.28
CA ALA A 64 18.61 -1.18 -0.15
C ALA A 64 19.73 -1.52 -1.16
N GLY A 65 19.98 -2.81 -1.43
CA GLY A 65 20.93 -3.28 -2.42
C GLY A 65 20.41 -3.26 -3.88
N ARG A 66 19.19 -2.78 -4.12
CA ARG A 66 18.51 -2.79 -5.42
C ARG A 66 18.17 -1.40 -5.96
N LEU A 67 18.65 -0.38 -5.29
CA LEU A 67 18.57 1.02 -5.75
C LEU A 67 19.66 1.27 -6.77
N ILE A 68 19.29 1.72 -7.97
CA ILE A 68 20.23 1.93 -9.08
C ILE A 68 20.07 3.33 -9.69
N ASN A 69 21.16 3.89 -10.18
CA ASN A 69 21.16 5.16 -10.90
C ASN A 69 20.64 5.00 -12.34
N LEU A 70 20.38 6.11 -13.03
CA LEU A 70 19.84 6.11 -14.39
C LEU A 70 20.74 5.39 -15.40
N ASP A 71 22.05 5.52 -15.29
CA ASP A 71 22.97 4.88 -16.24
C ASP A 71 22.88 3.36 -16.13
N LYS A 72 22.87 2.82 -14.92
CA LYS A 72 22.66 1.38 -14.68
C LYS A 72 21.26 0.94 -15.09
N PHE A 73 20.24 1.75 -14.80
CA PHE A 73 18.86 1.49 -15.22
C PHE A 73 18.77 1.35 -16.76
N ASN A 74 19.37 2.30 -17.51
CA ASN A 74 19.41 2.28 -18.97
C ASN A 74 20.19 1.08 -19.50
N ALA A 75 21.35 0.76 -18.91
CA ALA A 75 22.14 -0.41 -19.31
C ALA A 75 21.36 -1.71 -19.11
N MET A 76 20.62 -1.85 -18.01
CA MET A 76 19.82 -3.05 -17.73
C MET A 76 18.56 -3.15 -18.59
N SER A 77 17.95 -2.03 -18.96
CA SER A 77 16.70 -2.00 -19.75
C SER A 77 16.85 -2.59 -21.14
N GLY A 78 18.05 -2.64 -21.69
CA GLY A 78 18.34 -3.25 -22.99
C GLY A 78 18.45 -4.77 -22.99
N ASN A 79 18.43 -5.43 -21.84
CA ASN A 79 18.60 -6.88 -21.74
C ASN A 79 17.30 -7.63 -22.08
N ARG A 80 17.39 -8.76 -22.79
CA ARG A 80 16.22 -9.54 -23.25
C ARG A 80 15.27 -10.00 -22.14
N ASN A 81 15.77 -10.26 -20.93
CA ASN A 81 14.96 -10.72 -19.80
C ASN A 81 14.70 -9.59 -18.80
N THR A 82 14.62 -8.37 -19.29
CA THR A 82 14.35 -7.17 -18.46
C THR A 82 13.11 -6.45 -18.97
N ILE A 83 12.29 -6.00 -18.05
CA ILE A 83 11.16 -5.11 -18.32
C ILE A 83 11.26 -3.85 -17.48
N ILE A 84 10.74 -2.75 -17.99
CA ILE A 84 10.47 -1.54 -17.22
C ILE A 84 8.97 -1.57 -16.89
N LEU A 85 8.60 -1.54 -15.61
CA LEU A 85 7.22 -1.57 -15.16
C LEU A 85 6.79 -0.20 -14.63
N ASP A 86 5.79 0.38 -15.27
CA ASP A 86 5.12 1.60 -14.81
C ASP A 86 3.80 1.23 -14.12
N THR A 87 3.67 1.59 -12.85
CA THR A 87 2.50 1.25 -12.03
C THR A 87 1.59 2.44 -11.72
N ARG A 88 1.85 3.58 -12.36
CA ARG A 88 1.02 4.78 -12.25
C ARG A 88 -0.35 4.57 -12.91
N SER A 89 -1.20 5.59 -12.87
CA SER A 89 -2.49 5.53 -13.57
C SER A 89 -2.30 5.39 -15.10
N ALA A 90 -3.25 4.75 -15.77
CA ALA A 90 -3.26 4.60 -17.23
C ALA A 90 -3.17 5.97 -17.95
N LYS A 91 -3.81 7.00 -17.38
CA LYS A 91 -3.76 8.38 -17.92
C LYS A 91 -2.33 8.94 -17.85
N ALA A 92 -1.64 8.78 -16.72
CA ALA A 92 -0.27 9.26 -16.57
C ALA A 92 0.69 8.51 -17.50
N PHE A 93 0.57 7.19 -17.59
CA PHE A 93 1.35 6.36 -18.50
C PHE A 93 1.13 6.77 -19.96
N LYS A 94 -0.13 6.88 -20.40
CA LYS A 94 -0.45 7.28 -21.79
C LYS A 94 0.13 8.63 -22.15
N GLY A 95 0.09 9.59 -21.21
CA GLY A 95 0.60 10.94 -21.45
C GLY A 95 2.12 10.98 -21.58
N LEU A 96 2.84 10.42 -20.62
CA LEU A 96 4.30 10.43 -20.60
C LEU A 96 4.85 9.30 -19.72
N HIS A 97 5.74 8.49 -20.24
CA HIS A 97 6.38 7.38 -19.53
C HIS A 97 7.83 7.15 -20.02
N VAL A 98 8.60 6.36 -19.29
CA VAL A 98 9.93 5.93 -19.72
C VAL A 98 9.80 5.03 -20.93
N LYS A 99 10.51 5.34 -22.02
CA LYS A 99 10.41 4.60 -23.29
C LYS A 99 10.66 3.10 -23.08
N GLY A 100 9.77 2.30 -23.65
CA GLY A 100 9.82 0.84 -23.52
C GLY A 100 9.18 0.29 -22.24
N ALA A 101 8.64 1.14 -21.38
CA ALA A 101 7.91 0.66 -20.22
C ALA A 101 6.59 -0.01 -20.61
N ILE A 102 6.26 -1.07 -19.87
CA ILE A 102 4.94 -1.71 -19.90
C ILE A 102 4.13 -1.21 -18.71
N HIS A 103 2.81 -1.18 -18.88
CA HIS A 103 1.92 -0.64 -17.86
C HIS A 103 1.10 -1.72 -17.17
N LEU A 104 1.08 -1.68 -15.84
CA LEU A 104 0.07 -2.32 -15.00
C LEU A 104 -0.20 -1.43 -13.80
N ASN A 105 -1.42 -0.84 -13.73
CA ASN A 105 -1.78 0.02 -12.62
C ASN A 105 -1.61 -0.73 -11.28
N PHE A 106 -1.03 -0.06 -10.29
CA PHE A 106 -0.81 -0.66 -8.97
C PHE A 106 -2.09 -1.25 -8.33
N SER A 107 -3.25 -0.60 -8.52
CA SER A 107 -4.54 -1.11 -8.05
C SER A 107 -4.96 -2.43 -8.70
N ASP A 108 -4.33 -2.81 -9.81
CA ASP A 108 -4.59 -4.03 -10.56
C ASP A 108 -3.66 -5.19 -10.19
N PHE A 109 -2.79 -5.04 -9.19
CA PHE A 109 -1.87 -6.09 -8.77
C PHE A 109 -2.62 -7.28 -8.18
N THR A 110 -2.76 -8.31 -8.99
CA THR A 110 -3.20 -9.65 -8.60
C THR A 110 -2.23 -10.66 -9.16
N ALA A 111 -2.16 -11.86 -8.56
CA ALA A 111 -1.29 -12.92 -9.07
C ALA A 111 -1.52 -13.19 -10.57
N THR A 112 -2.78 -13.23 -11.00
CA THR A 112 -3.16 -13.49 -12.40
C THR A 112 -2.75 -12.36 -13.34
N LYS A 113 -3.00 -11.09 -12.97
CA LYS A 113 -2.65 -9.94 -13.82
C LYS A 113 -1.14 -9.76 -13.91
N LEU A 114 -0.43 -9.92 -12.78
CA LEU A 114 1.04 -9.89 -12.78
C LEU A 114 1.63 -11.00 -13.66
N ALA A 115 1.12 -12.23 -13.59
CA ALA A 115 1.60 -13.34 -14.41
C ALA A 115 1.36 -13.14 -15.92
N LYS A 116 0.31 -12.38 -16.32
CA LYS A 116 0.08 -12.02 -17.72
C LYS A 116 1.13 -11.03 -18.24
N VAL A 117 1.55 -10.07 -17.41
CA VAL A 117 2.50 -9.02 -17.78
C VAL A 117 3.94 -9.48 -17.58
N ILE A 118 4.19 -10.29 -16.55
CA ILE A 118 5.50 -10.80 -16.15
C ILE A 118 5.40 -12.32 -15.95
N PRO A 119 5.40 -13.12 -17.02
CA PRO A 119 5.14 -14.55 -16.90
C PRO A 119 6.26 -15.33 -16.19
N ASN A 120 7.49 -14.82 -16.22
CA ASN A 120 8.65 -15.48 -15.60
C ASN A 120 9.04 -14.76 -14.30
N LYS A 121 9.07 -15.49 -13.18
CA LYS A 121 9.46 -14.94 -11.87
C LYS A 121 10.92 -14.47 -11.79
N ASN A 122 11.78 -14.95 -12.67
CA ASN A 122 13.19 -14.55 -12.77
C ASN A 122 13.42 -13.32 -13.67
N THR A 123 12.36 -12.78 -14.30
CA THR A 123 12.46 -11.56 -15.09
C THR A 123 13.03 -10.43 -14.24
N CYS A 124 14.01 -9.71 -14.78
CA CYS A 124 14.50 -8.48 -14.19
C CYS A 124 13.44 -7.40 -14.36
N ILE A 125 13.00 -6.79 -13.25
CA ILE A 125 11.96 -5.79 -13.23
C ILE A 125 12.58 -4.46 -12.79
N LEU A 126 12.57 -3.48 -13.66
CA LEU A 126 12.97 -2.12 -13.36
C LEU A 126 11.73 -1.30 -13.03
N ILE A 127 11.71 -0.64 -11.89
CA ILE A 127 10.58 0.20 -11.48
C ILE A 127 10.98 1.66 -11.30
N TYR A 128 10.03 2.54 -11.55
CA TYR A 128 10.10 3.97 -11.29
C TYR A 128 8.70 4.49 -10.93
N CYS A 129 8.62 5.69 -10.37
CA CYS A 129 7.34 6.34 -10.08
C CYS A 129 7.39 7.86 -10.28
N ASN A 130 6.32 8.54 -9.90
CA ASN A 130 6.24 10.01 -10.01
C ASN A 130 7.38 10.72 -9.29
N ASN A 131 7.77 10.21 -8.10
CA ASN A 131 8.80 10.83 -7.26
C ASN A 131 10.22 10.72 -7.82
N ASN A 132 10.42 10.00 -8.93
CA ASN A 132 11.70 10.01 -9.63
C ASN A 132 11.89 11.20 -10.55
N PHE A 133 10.84 11.98 -10.84
CA PHE A 133 10.92 13.03 -11.84
C PHE A 133 10.48 14.38 -11.32
N LYS A 134 11.14 15.45 -11.79
CA LYS A 134 10.81 16.85 -11.59
C LYS A 134 10.57 17.54 -12.92
N ASP A 135 10.14 18.81 -12.85
CA ASP A 135 9.90 19.70 -13.99
C ASP A 135 8.71 19.31 -14.89
N ASN A 136 7.89 18.34 -14.50
CA ASN A 136 6.65 17.99 -15.20
C ASN A 136 5.57 17.46 -14.22
N LYS A 137 4.96 18.34 -13.45
CA LYS A 137 3.89 17.97 -12.50
C LYS A 137 2.65 17.38 -13.18
N ARG A 138 2.40 17.73 -14.44
CA ARG A 138 1.22 17.22 -15.18
C ARG A 138 1.22 15.69 -15.27
N HIS A 139 2.37 15.07 -15.46
CA HIS A 139 2.52 13.61 -15.65
C HIS A 139 3.21 12.92 -14.48
N PHE A 140 4.03 13.65 -13.73
CA PHE A 140 4.83 13.14 -12.62
C PHE A 140 4.59 13.96 -11.34
N GLU A 141 3.33 14.14 -10.96
CA GLU A 141 3.00 14.74 -9.68
C GLU A 141 3.46 13.83 -8.54
N GLY A 142 4.43 14.32 -7.75
CA GLY A 142 5.02 13.56 -6.64
C GLY A 142 4.03 13.36 -5.49
N LYS A 143 4.17 12.25 -4.79
CA LYS A 143 3.52 11.97 -3.51
C LYS A 143 4.44 12.35 -2.36
N SER A 144 3.91 12.38 -1.13
CA SER A 144 4.74 12.37 0.08
C SER A 144 5.78 11.26 -0.02
N ILE A 145 7.00 11.54 0.42
CA ILE A 145 8.13 10.61 0.18
C ILE A 145 7.92 9.24 0.80
N GLU A 146 7.27 9.18 1.97
CA GLU A 146 6.91 7.95 2.67
C GLU A 146 5.80 7.16 1.96
N LEU A 147 5.08 7.80 1.03
CA LEU A 147 3.97 7.24 0.26
C LEU A 147 4.29 7.13 -1.23
N ALA A 148 5.56 7.28 -1.59
CA ALA A 148 6.01 7.14 -2.98
C ALA A 148 5.63 5.77 -3.53
N LEU A 149 5.11 5.74 -4.76
CA LEU A 149 4.51 4.54 -5.35
C LEU A 149 5.50 3.38 -5.52
N ASN A 150 6.80 3.68 -5.63
CA ASN A 150 7.84 2.64 -5.66
C ASN A 150 7.83 1.75 -4.42
N ILE A 151 7.53 2.31 -3.23
CA ILE A 151 7.52 1.57 -1.97
C ILE A 151 6.51 0.40 -2.02
N PRO A 152 5.19 0.65 -2.17
CA PRO A 152 4.22 -0.42 -2.23
C PRO A 152 4.40 -1.29 -3.48
N THR A 153 4.87 -0.75 -4.61
CA THR A 153 5.18 -1.53 -5.82
C THR A 153 6.24 -2.59 -5.53
N PHE A 154 7.35 -2.21 -4.92
CA PHE A 154 8.44 -3.14 -4.59
C PHE A 154 7.98 -4.21 -3.60
N ILE A 155 7.29 -3.80 -2.52
CA ILE A 155 6.77 -4.70 -1.48
C ILE A 155 5.81 -5.73 -2.10
N ASN A 156 4.88 -5.28 -2.94
CA ASN A 156 3.89 -6.17 -3.55
C ASN A 156 4.53 -7.13 -4.56
N LEU A 157 5.39 -6.66 -5.46
CA LEU A 157 6.11 -7.53 -6.38
C LEU A 157 6.87 -8.63 -5.63
N TYR A 158 7.59 -8.25 -4.56
CA TYR A 158 8.30 -9.21 -3.71
C TYR A 158 7.33 -10.20 -3.03
N GLY A 159 6.22 -9.72 -2.48
CA GLY A 159 5.18 -10.54 -1.87
C GLY A 159 4.55 -11.55 -2.84
N TYR A 160 4.43 -11.18 -4.12
CA TYR A 160 3.98 -12.08 -5.19
C TYR A 160 5.09 -12.99 -5.74
N GLY A 161 6.30 -12.98 -5.14
CA GLY A 161 7.42 -13.86 -5.49
C GLY A 161 8.27 -13.38 -6.66
N TYR A 162 8.16 -12.13 -7.08
CA TYR A 162 9.13 -11.51 -7.99
C TYR A 162 10.25 -10.91 -7.16
N THR A 163 11.45 -11.47 -7.25
CA THR A 163 12.58 -11.03 -6.42
C THR A 163 13.65 -10.27 -7.21
N ASN A 164 13.68 -10.40 -8.54
CA ASN A 164 14.67 -9.71 -9.36
C ASN A 164 14.22 -8.28 -9.74
N ILE A 165 14.00 -7.45 -8.71
CA ILE A 165 13.48 -6.08 -8.83
C ILE A 165 14.61 -5.09 -8.59
N TYR A 166 14.68 -4.04 -9.40
CA TYR A 166 15.55 -2.88 -9.20
C TYR A 166 14.75 -1.59 -9.34
N GLU A 167 15.09 -0.60 -8.54
CA GLU A 167 14.39 0.66 -8.47
C GLU A 167 15.30 1.81 -8.87
N LEU A 168 14.79 2.70 -9.74
CA LEU A 168 15.46 3.96 -10.06
C LEU A 168 15.54 4.81 -8.79
N SER A 169 16.77 5.15 -8.34
CA SER A 169 17.01 5.87 -7.08
C SER A 169 17.15 7.38 -7.25
N GLU A 170 17.29 7.88 -8.48
CA GLU A 170 17.55 9.31 -8.75
C GLU A 170 16.26 10.12 -8.88
N HIS A 171 16.33 11.39 -8.49
CA HIS A 171 15.32 12.42 -8.75
C HIS A 171 15.77 13.29 -9.94
N LEU A 172 15.23 13.01 -11.12
CA LEU A 172 15.70 13.49 -12.42
C LEU A 172 14.83 14.60 -13.00
N SER A 173 15.42 15.51 -13.75
CA SER A 173 14.66 16.34 -14.67
C SER A 173 14.12 15.47 -15.82
N VAL A 174 12.88 15.70 -16.24
CA VAL A 174 12.34 15.08 -17.47
C VAL A 174 13.11 15.52 -18.73
N LYS A 175 13.94 16.55 -18.60
CA LYS A 175 14.82 17.06 -19.67
C LYS A 175 16.22 16.44 -19.66
N ASP A 176 16.51 15.52 -18.75
CA ASP A 176 17.81 14.82 -18.71
C ASP A 176 18.01 14.07 -20.04
N LYS A 177 19.10 14.36 -20.73
CA LYS A 177 19.40 13.81 -22.07
C LYS A 177 19.57 12.28 -22.06
N ARG A 178 19.89 11.68 -20.93
CA ARG A 178 20.01 10.24 -20.74
C ARG A 178 18.65 9.56 -20.63
N LEU A 179 17.61 10.32 -20.25
CA LEU A 179 16.25 9.84 -20.08
C LEU A 179 15.54 9.83 -21.43
N LYS A 180 15.05 8.66 -21.84
CA LYS A 180 14.22 8.52 -23.04
C LYS A 180 12.77 8.36 -22.60
N LEU A 181 11.92 9.26 -23.05
CA LEU A 181 10.50 9.27 -22.75
C LEU A 181 9.68 8.93 -24.00
N ASP A 182 8.46 8.42 -23.79
CA ASP A 182 7.45 8.13 -24.80
C ASP A 182 6.06 8.51 -24.27
N GLY A 183 5.07 8.55 -25.13
CA GLY A 183 3.69 8.93 -24.80
C GLY A 183 3.11 9.98 -25.74
N THR A 184 1.84 10.32 -25.51
CA THR A 184 1.11 11.28 -26.35
C THR A 184 1.63 12.72 -26.22
N ASP A 185 2.23 13.05 -25.12
CA ASP A 185 2.65 14.43 -24.75
C ASP A 185 4.18 14.61 -24.80
N VAL A 186 4.89 13.70 -25.47
CA VAL A 186 6.30 13.88 -25.79
C VAL A 186 6.42 15.02 -26.79
N THR A 187 6.99 16.16 -26.38
CA THR A 187 7.40 17.23 -27.30
C THR A 187 8.57 16.72 -28.14
N ARG A 188 8.33 16.52 -29.41
CA ARG A 188 9.36 16.18 -30.42
C ARG A 188 10.22 17.38 -30.74
#